data_39bebf4917df68002b40cf6742534a80
#
_entry.id   39bebf4917df68002b40cf6742534a80
#
_cell.length_a   1.000
_cell.length_b   1.000
_cell.length_c   1.000
_cell.angle_alpha   90.00
_cell.angle_beta   90.00
_cell.angle_gamma   90.00
#
_symmetry.space_group_name_H-M   'P 1'
#
loop_
_entity.id
_entity.type
_entity.pdbx_description
1 polymer ?
#
loop_
_entity_poly.entity_id
_entity_poly.type
_entity_poly.pdbx_seq_one_letter_code
_entity_poly.pdbx_strand_id
1 'polypeptide(L)'
;MQKLLLTLAAAGCLAAPTQAQTAEKTDAAALAKIKDEGMNRSKVMETAFYLTDVCGPRLANSEGLARANNWTKKRLTDYGLVNANVEPWGDFGRGWDIDKSYVAMTAPYYHSLIGVPKAWTPSTAGNLRKQVVVVRATTEADLAKFKGQLRDKIVLLPVATPPQPNFEPDAKRLTAEELQKMADAPAGGAPTAANRPAEPATADRMAAMRAARELRIKLGDMLLAEGAAAVLSPGRGTDGTVFTTNGAPYAADAKPVLPELEMSSEDQLRLIRLVEAGIPVEVEMETKTHFQTQDLKGYNVVAEIPGTDRKLKSEVVMLGGHLDSWHAATGATDNAAGCAVMMEAVRILKATGLKPRRTIRIALWGEEEEGLHGSRNYVKNHFADPATMQLKPDHEKLAAYFNLDNGAGKIRGIYAQSNEAVKPIFAAWLAPLTDMGATTVTLRNTGSTDHIAFDAVGLPGFQFIQDGLDYFSRTHHSNQDTYDRLVPDDLKQASVVVASFVYNAAMRDQKLPRKPLPPVAKPQ
;
A
#
# COMPACT_ATOMS: atom_id res chain seq x y z
N MET A 1 46.53 69.65 24.02
CA MET A 1 45.08 69.83 23.79
C MET A 1 44.72 69.09 22.53
N GLN A 2 44.32 67.86 22.62
CA GLN A 2 43.81 67.06 21.49
C GLN A 2 42.35 66.73 21.76
N LYS A 3 41.46 67.20 20.88
CA LYS A 3 40.01 66.94 20.94
C LYS A 3 39.71 65.59 20.31
N LEU A 4 39.12 64.71 21.09
CA LEU A 4 38.60 63.40 20.66
C LEU A 4 37.18 63.61 20.11
N LEU A 5 36.95 63.32 18.85
CA LEU A 5 35.61 63.25 18.23
C LEU A 5 35.09 61.83 18.38
N LEU A 6 33.99 61.65 19.13
CA LEU A 6 33.20 60.40 19.16
C LEU A 6 32.19 60.45 18.03
N THR A 7 32.30 59.54 17.09
CA THR A 7 31.26 59.26 16.07
C THR A 7 30.33 58.16 16.60
N LEU A 8 29.05 58.49 16.85
CA LEU A 8 27.99 57.52 17.13
C LEU A 8 27.54 56.92 15.80
N ALA A 9 27.75 55.60 15.62
CA ALA A 9 27.14 54.84 14.55
C ALA A 9 25.77 54.35 15.01
N ALA A 10 24.70 54.90 14.46
CA ALA A 10 23.33 54.38 14.67
C ALA A 10 23.12 53.13 13.80
N ALA A 11 23.09 51.97 14.43
CA ALA A 11 22.68 50.70 13.79
C ALA A 11 21.15 50.69 13.65
N GLY A 12 20.66 50.99 12.44
CA GLY A 12 19.25 50.79 12.12
C GLY A 12 18.92 49.31 11.96
N CYS A 13 18.23 48.74 12.94
CA CYS A 13 17.59 47.44 12.79
C CYS A 13 16.46 47.54 11.76
N LEU A 14 16.68 47.06 10.55
CA LEU A 14 15.63 46.80 9.59
C LEU A 14 14.82 45.60 10.11
N ALA A 15 13.71 45.85 10.81
CA ALA A 15 12.71 44.85 11.10
C ALA A 15 12.05 44.44 9.76
N ALA A 16 12.39 43.27 9.26
CA ALA A 16 11.65 42.65 8.17
C ALA A 16 10.18 42.54 8.61
N PRO A 17 9.19 42.91 7.77
CA PRO A 17 7.80 42.75 8.11
C PRO A 17 7.54 41.24 8.24
N THR A 18 7.28 40.77 9.45
CA THR A 18 6.62 39.47 9.69
C THR A 18 5.27 39.55 9.01
N GLN A 19 5.12 38.94 7.83
CA GLN A 19 3.80 38.74 7.24
C GLN A 19 2.99 37.98 8.28
N ALA A 20 2.01 38.63 8.90
CA ALA A 20 1.02 38.00 9.74
C ALA A 20 0.38 36.90 8.90
N GLN A 21 0.64 35.65 9.28
CA GLN A 21 0.05 34.49 8.64
C GLN A 21 -1.46 34.61 8.82
N THR A 22 -2.18 34.97 7.76
CA THR A 22 -3.64 35.08 7.81
C THR A 22 -4.18 33.73 8.28
N ALA A 23 -5.03 33.74 9.33
CA ALA A 23 -5.61 32.54 9.88
C ALA A 23 -6.26 31.70 8.76
N GLU A 24 -5.92 30.43 8.69
CA GLU A 24 -6.47 29.51 7.69
C GLU A 24 -7.99 29.42 7.86
N LYS A 25 -8.74 29.66 6.79
CA LYS A 25 -10.20 29.72 6.82
C LYS A 25 -10.78 28.33 6.59
N THR A 26 -11.70 27.90 7.45
CA THR A 26 -12.52 26.70 7.26
C THR A 26 -14.00 27.11 7.15
N ASP A 27 -14.77 26.39 6.34
CA ASP A 27 -16.21 26.59 6.19
C ASP A 27 -16.96 25.65 7.13
N ALA A 28 -17.40 26.19 8.29
CA ALA A 28 -18.12 25.42 9.30
C ALA A 28 -19.47 24.85 8.78
N ALA A 29 -20.15 25.58 7.88
CA ALA A 29 -21.41 25.11 7.30
C ALA A 29 -21.19 23.96 6.31
N ALA A 30 -20.14 24.03 5.50
CA ALA A 30 -19.75 22.93 4.63
C ALA A 30 -19.32 21.70 5.44
N LEU A 31 -18.54 21.90 6.50
CA LEU A 31 -18.11 20.81 7.38
C LEU A 31 -19.30 20.12 8.07
N ALA A 32 -20.29 20.88 8.55
CA ALA A 32 -21.49 20.31 9.14
C ALA A 32 -22.25 19.42 8.16
N LYS A 33 -22.37 19.83 6.88
CA LYS A 33 -22.97 19.01 5.81
C LYS A 33 -22.15 17.74 5.54
N ILE A 34 -20.81 17.85 5.49
CA ILE A 34 -19.91 16.71 5.27
C ILE A 34 -20.04 15.70 6.42
N LYS A 35 -20.03 16.18 7.69
CA LYS A 35 -20.21 15.31 8.87
C LYS A 35 -21.57 14.61 8.84
N ASP A 36 -22.64 15.34 8.60
CA ASP A 36 -23.99 14.78 8.56
C ASP A 36 -24.15 13.72 7.45
N GLU A 37 -23.68 14.01 6.23
CA GLU A 37 -23.75 13.08 5.11
C GLU A 37 -22.88 11.84 5.35
N GLY A 38 -21.63 12.03 5.80
CA GLY A 38 -20.67 10.94 5.98
C GLY A 38 -21.00 10.03 7.17
N MET A 39 -21.52 10.57 8.27
CA MET A 39 -21.83 9.76 9.45
C MET A 39 -23.21 9.09 9.37
N ASN A 40 -24.22 9.79 8.82
CA ASN A 40 -25.61 9.33 8.88
C ASN A 40 -26.12 8.66 7.59
N ARG A 41 -25.48 8.90 6.43
CA ARG A 41 -25.91 8.40 5.11
C ARG A 41 -24.78 7.76 4.31
N SER A 42 -23.74 7.29 5.03
CA SER A 42 -22.56 6.69 4.41
C SER A 42 -22.85 5.45 3.57
N LYS A 43 -22.12 5.31 2.48
CA LYS A 43 -22.09 4.15 1.60
C LYS A 43 -20.73 3.44 1.60
N VAL A 44 -19.84 3.80 2.55
CA VAL A 44 -18.47 3.29 2.58
C VAL A 44 -18.43 1.76 2.69
N MET A 45 -19.25 1.17 3.55
CA MET A 45 -19.30 -0.29 3.70
C MET A 45 -19.89 -1.00 2.48
N GLU A 46 -20.89 -0.40 1.80
CA GLU A 46 -21.39 -0.93 0.53
C GLU A 46 -20.27 -0.93 -0.53
N THR A 47 -19.51 0.15 -0.61
CA THR A 47 -18.36 0.25 -1.53
C THR A 47 -17.30 -0.79 -1.20
N ALA A 48 -16.94 -0.94 0.07
CA ALA A 48 -15.99 -1.95 0.53
C ALA A 48 -16.44 -3.38 0.18
N PHE A 49 -17.72 -3.73 0.42
CA PHE A 49 -18.29 -5.02 0.05
C PHE A 49 -18.11 -5.34 -1.44
N TYR A 50 -18.39 -4.36 -2.32
CA TYR A 50 -18.19 -4.58 -3.75
C TYR A 50 -16.73 -4.76 -4.14
N LEU A 51 -15.81 -4.00 -3.53
CA LEU A 51 -14.38 -4.12 -3.81
C LEU A 51 -13.78 -5.43 -3.28
N THR A 52 -14.31 -5.96 -2.17
CA THR A 52 -13.82 -7.20 -1.54
C THR A 52 -14.58 -8.42 -2.03
N ASP A 53 -15.81 -8.63 -1.56
CA ASP A 53 -16.54 -9.88 -1.72
C ASP A 53 -17.06 -10.08 -3.14
N VAL A 54 -17.39 -8.99 -3.86
CA VAL A 54 -17.89 -9.07 -5.23
C VAL A 54 -16.76 -9.11 -6.27
N CYS A 55 -15.74 -8.24 -6.14
CA CYS A 55 -14.60 -8.26 -7.06
C CYS A 55 -13.59 -9.35 -6.72
N GLY A 56 -13.50 -9.77 -5.46
CA GLY A 56 -12.55 -10.76 -4.97
C GLY A 56 -11.12 -10.22 -4.87
N PRO A 57 -10.10 -11.09 -4.82
CA PRO A 57 -8.70 -10.70 -4.87
C PRO A 57 -8.39 -9.87 -6.12
N ARG A 58 -7.55 -8.86 -5.96
CA ARG A 58 -7.27 -7.87 -7.01
C ARG A 58 -5.78 -7.80 -7.34
N LEU A 59 -5.15 -8.99 -7.46
CA LEU A 59 -3.73 -9.06 -7.80
C LEU A 59 -3.45 -8.27 -9.09
N ALA A 60 -2.26 -7.69 -9.18
CA ALA A 60 -1.80 -6.93 -10.33
C ALA A 60 -2.13 -7.63 -11.66
N ASN A 61 -2.78 -6.87 -12.56
CA ASN A 61 -3.22 -7.31 -13.89
C ASN A 61 -4.08 -8.59 -13.92
N SER A 62 -4.74 -8.96 -12.80
CA SER A 62 -5.68 -10.08 -12.71
C SER A 62 -7.06 -9.72 -13.23
N GLU A 63 -7.90 -10.75 -13.47
CA GLU A 63 -9.32 -10.54 -13.76
C GLU A 63 -10.06 -9.85 -12.60
N GLY A 64 -9.65 -10.13 -11.36
CA GLY A 64 -10.19 -9.48 -10.16
C GLY A 64 -9.94 -7.97 -10.17
N LEU A 65 -8.73 -7.53 -10.48
CA LEU A 65 -8.41 -6.12 -10.63
C LEU A 65 -9.15 -5.48 -11.80
N ALA A 66 -9.26 -6.17 -12.92
CA ALA A 66 -10.00 -5.68 -14.08
C ALA A 66 -11.50 -5.49 -13.76
N ARG A 67 -12.12 -6.41 -13.00
CA ARG A 67 -13.50 -6.26 -12.48
C ARG A 67 -13.61 -5.03 -11.58
N ALA A 68 -12.67 -4.85 -10.65
CA ALA A 68 -12.64 -3.71 -9.73
C ALA A 68 -12.48 -2.38 -10.48
N ASN A 69 -11.57 -2.28 -11.46
CA ASN A 69 -11.38 -1.11 -12.32
C ASN A 69 -12.69 -0.70 -13.01
N ASN A 70 -13.37 -1.65 -13.66
CA ASN A 70 -14.61 -1.39 -14.39
C ASN A 70 -15.77 -1.01 -13.45
N TRP A 71 -15.91 -1.72 -12.34
CA TRP A 71 -16.93 -1.41 -11.34
C TRP A 71 -16.71 -0.02 -10.73
N THR A 72 -15.48 0.32 -10.36
CA THR A 72 -15.10 1.61 -9.77
C THR A 72 -15.37 2.76 -10.73
N LYS A 73 -14.94 2.64 -12.00
CA LYS A 73 -15.26 3.62 -13.04
C LYS A 73 -16.76 3.87 -13.13
N LYS A 74 -17.55 2.79 -13.20
CA LYS A 74 -19.01 2.90 -13.24
C LYS A 74 -19.55 3.57 -11.99
N ARG A 75 -19.11 3.17 -10.80
CA ARG A 75 -19.60 3.69 -9.53
C ARG A 75 -19.29 5.19 -9.37
N LEU A 76 -18.11 5.64 -9.76
CA LEU A 76 -17.75 7.06 -9.76
C LEU A 76 -18.62 7.86 -10.74
N THR A 77 -18.94 7.29 -11.90
CA THR A 77 -19.90 7.87 -12.86
C THR A 77 -21.31 7.97 -12.24
N ASP A 78 -21.78 6.92 -11.58
CA ASP A 78 -23.08 6.90 -10.89
C ASP A 78 -23.16 7.94 -9.75
N TYR A 79 -22.06 8.27 -9.10
CA TYR A 79 -21.95 9.37 -8.14
C TYR A 79 -22.00 10.76 -8.81
N GLY A 80 -21.99 10.83 -10.14
CA GLY A 80 -22.04 12.07 -10.91
C GLY A 80 -20.68 12.75 -11.06
N LEU A 81 -19.57 12.02 -10.96
CA LEU A 81 -18.26 12.50 -11.38
C LEU A 81 -18.17 12.48 -12.91
N VAL A 82 -17.34 13.36 -13.45
CA VAL A 82 -17.05 13.43 -14.90
C VAL A 82 -15.67 12.84 -15.18
N ASN A 83 -15.38 12.61 -16.47
CA ASN A 83 -14.09 12.10 -16.94
C ASN A 83 -13.67 10.78 -16.30
N ALA A 84 -14.63 9.96 -15.84
CA ALA A 84 -14.34 8.66 -15.27
C ALA A 84 -13.72 7.73 -16.34
N ASN A 85 -12.49 7.30 -16.10
CA ASN A 85 -11.71 6.50 -17.05
C ASN A 85 -10.87 5.43 -16.35
N VAL A 86 -10.65 4.31 -17.04
CA VAL A 86 -9.61 3.33 -16.75
C VAL A 86 -8.43 3.70 -17.66
N GLU A 87 -7.40 4.31 -17.09
CA GLU A 87 -6.28 4.93 -17.80
C GLU A 87 -5.07 4.00 -17.79
N PRO A 88 -4.56 3.57 -18.97
CA PRO A 88 -3.33 2.78 -19.01
C PRO A 88 -2.13 3.66 -18.63
N TRP A 89 -1.29 3.15 -17.74
CA TRP A 89 -0.08 3.85 -17.33
C TRP A 89 1.20 3.33 -18.03
N GLY A 90 1.17 2.13 -18.59
CA GLY A 90 2.31 1.50 -19.28
C GLY A 90 2.25 -0.01 -19.20
N ASP A 91 3.35 -0.67 -19.55
CA ASP A 91 3.45 -2.13 -19.51
C ASP A 91 3.81 -2.60 -18.10
N PHE A 92 3.04 -3.56 -17.57
CA PHE A 92 3.27 -4.24 -16.30
C PHE A 92 3.89 -5.63 -16.52
N GLY A 93 3.15 -6.51 -17.15
CA GLY A 93 3.49 -7.91 -17.33
C GLY A 93 2.25 -8.80 -17.32
N ARG A 94 2.47 -10.10 -17.12
CA ARG A 94 1.37 -11.08 -17.12
C ARG A 94 0.50 -10.95 -15.87
N GLY A 95 -0.81 -10.92 -16.06
CA GLY A 95 -1.76 -11.16 -14.97
C GLY A 95 -1.81 -12.64 -14.61
N TRP A 96 -2.45 -12.94 -13.48
CA TRP A 96 -2.56 -14.32 -12.98
C TRP A 96 -3.74 -14.45 -12.03
N ASP A 97 -4.47 -15.56 -12.12
CA ASP A 97 -5.64 -15.86 -11.30
C ASP A 97 -5.62 -17.34 -10.84
N ILE A 98 -6.33 -17.62 -9.73
CA ILE A 98 -6.50 -18.95 -9.15
C ILE A 98 -7.90 -19.45 -9.44
N ASP A 99 -8.01 -20.62 -10.10
CA ASP A 99 -9.29 -21.32 -10.32
C ASP A 99 -9.55 -22.36 -9.24
N LYS A 100 -8.47 -22.97 -8.68
CA LYS A 100 -8.55 -23.99 -7.63
C LYS A 100 -7.27 -24.01 -6.81
N SER A 101 -7.42 -24.20 -5.50
CA SER A 101 -6.32 -24.50 -4.58
C SER A 101 -6.77 -25.52 -3.55
N TYR A 102 -5.99 -26.58 -3.40
CA TYR A 102 -6.20 -27.64 -2.42
C TYR A 102 -4.87 -28.23 -1.98
N VAL A 103 -4.70 -28.45 -0.67
CA VAL A 103 -3.54 -29.14 -0.11
C VAL A 103 -3.91 -29.86 1.19
N ALA A 104 -3.48 -31.12 1.33
CA ALA A 104 -3.68 -31.94 2.55
C ALA A 104 -2.53 -32.93 2.73
N MET A 105 -2.16 -33.20 3.96
CA MET A 105 -1.35 -34.36 4.30
C MET A 105 -2.25 -35.62 4.27
N THR A 106 -1.83 -36.70 3.59
CA THR A 106 -2.58 -37.97 3.47
C THR A 106 -1.90 -39.13 4.17
N ALA A 107 -0.61 -39.02 4.48
CA ALA A 107 0.12 -39.93 5.33
C ALA A 107 1.02 -39.14 6.30
N PRO A 108 1.17 -39.60 7.56
CA PRO A 108 0.68 -40.86 8.17
C PRO A 108 -0.82 -40.85 8.54
N TYR A 109 -1.48 -39.70 8.47
CA TYR A 109 -2.93 -39.53 8.66
C TYR A 109 -3.42 -38.35 7.83
N TYR A 110 -4.74 -38.29 7.59
CA TYR A 110 -5.32 -37.16 6.89
C TYR A 110 -5.35 -35.89 7.75
N HIS A 111 -4.87 -34.75 7.17
CA HIS A 111 -4.99 -33.42 7.76
C HIS A 111 -5.05 -32.36 6.67
N SER A 112 -6.10 -31.56 6.68
CA SER A 112 -6.18 -30.39 5.79
C SER A 112 -5.10 -29.37 6.18
N LEU A 113 -4.34 -28.90 5.21
CA LEU A 113 -3.26 -27.95 5.43
C LEU A 113 -3.68 -26.55 4.96
N ILE A 114 -3.17 -25.51 5.63
CA ILE A 114 -3.36 -24.13 5.23
C ILE A 114 -2.20 -23.73 4.32
N GLY A 115 -2.53 -23.52 3.03
CA GLY A 115 -1.56 -23.10 2.02
C GLY A 115 -2.21 -22.21 0.97
N VAL A 116 -1.47 -21.20 0.50
CA VAL A 116 -1.87 -20.25 -0.54
C VAL A 116 -0.95 -20.44 -1.74
N PRO A 117 -1.47 -20.60 -2.97
CA PRO A 117 -0.63 -20.62 -4.16
C PRO A 117 0.19 -19.34 -4.26
N LYS A 118 1.48 -19.48 -4.50
CA LYS A 118 2.33 -18.31 -4.71
C LYS A 118 1.99 -17.65 -6.04
N ALA A 119 1.84 -16.33 -6.03
CA ALA A 119 1.47 -15.58 -7.22
C ALA A 119 2.40 -15.88 -8.41
N TRP A 120 1.83 -15.92 -9.61
CA TRP A 120 2.51 -16.20 -10.89
C TRP A 120 3.20 -17.56 -10.98
N THR A 121 2.77 -18.54 -10.16
CA THR A 121 3.20 -19.94 -10.35
C THR A 121 2.19 -20.72 -11.22
N PRO A 122 2.66 -21.73 -11.97
CA PRO A 122 1.79 -22.52 -12.84
C PRO A 122 0.90 -23.49 -12.04
N SER A 123 -0.09 -24.05 -12.74
CA SER A 123 -0.89 -25.17 -12.25
C SER A 123 -0.04 -26.40 -11.94
N THR A 124 -0.51 -27.24 -11.02
CA THR A 124 0.00 -28.61 -10.90
C THR A 124 -0.41 -29.45 -12.11
N ALA A 125 0.28 -30.54 -12.36
CA ALA A 125 -0.08 -31.53 -13.38
C ALA A 125 -1.27 -32.39 -12.91
N GLY A 126 -2.44 -31.76 -12.68
CA GLY A 126 -3.60 -32.38 -12.07
C GLY A 126 -3.44 -32.55 -10.56
N ASN A 127 -4.16 -33.51 -9.98
CA ASN A 127 -4.04 -33.84 -8.55
C ASN A 127 -2.73 -34.60 -8.31
N LEU A 128 -1.82 -34.01 -7.56
CA LEU A 128 -0.56 -34.60 -7.15
C LEU A 128 -0.72 -35.27 -5.78
N ARG A 129 -0.26 -36.52 -5.68
CA ARG A 129 -0.12 -37.20 -4.40
C ARG A 129 1.29 -37.78 -4.32
N LYS A 130 2.16 -37.15 -3.54
CA LYS A 130 3.61 -37.40 -3.57
C LYS A 130 4.19 -37.37 -2.16
N GLN A 131 5.31 -38.11 -2.02
CA GLN A 131 6.14 -38.00 -0.82
C GLN A 131 6.82 -36.63 -0.72
N VAL A 132 6.95 -36.18 0.53
CA VAL A 132 7.61 -34.91 0.86
C VAL A 132 9.08 -35.15 1.19
N VAL A 133 9.94 -34.26 0.73
CA VAL A 133 11.36 -34.19 1.09
C VAL A 133 11.71 -32.79 1.60
N VAL A 134 12.39 -32.70 2.74
CA VAL A 134 12.86 -31.43 3.30
C VAL A 134 14.21 -31.09 2.69
N VAL A 135 14.31 -29.93 2.04
CA VAL A 135 15.55 -29.40 1.47
C VAL A 135 16.09 -28.26 2.33
N ARG A 136 17.11 -28.53 3.13
CA ARG A 136 17.84 -27.53 3.91
C ARG A 136 19.13 -27.20 3.19
N ALA A 137 19.23 -26.00 2.64
CA ALA A 137 20.44 -25.51 1.98
C ALA A 137 20.69 -24.04 2.34
N THR A 138 21.88 -23.77 2.84
CA THR A 138 22.41 -22.44 3.12
C THR A 138 23.59 -22.11 2.20
N THR A 139 24.12 -23.13 1.52
CA THR A 139 25.24 -23.03 0.57
C THR A 139 24.98 -23.89 -0.67
N GLU A 140 25.73 -23.66 -1.75
CA GLU A 140 25.67 -24.52 -2.94
C GLU A 140 26.11 -25.96 -2.65
N ALA A 141 27.05 -26.16 -1.71
CA ALA A 141 27.47 -27.49 -1.30
C ALA A 141 26.33 -28.26 -0.62
N ASP A 142 25.41 -27.56 0.07
CA ASP A 142 24.23 -28.18 0.64
C ASP A 142 23.24 -28.60 -0.45
N LEU A 143 23.06 -27.80 -1.50
CA LEU A 143 22.21 -28.16 -2.65
C LEU A 143 22.70 -29.44 -3.32
N ALA A 144 24.03 -29.61 -3.48
CA ALA A 144 24.61 -30.77 -4.11
C ALA A 144 24.27 -32.09 -3.41
N LYS A 145 23.98 -32.08 -2.08
CA LYS A 145 23.58 -33.26 -1.31
C LYS A 145 22.24 -33.85 -1.74
N PHE A 146 21.38 -33.04 -2.36
CA PHE A 146 20.04 -33.44 -2.78
C PHE A 146 19.96 -33.89 -4.24
N LYS A 147 21.08 -33.78 -4.97
CA LYS A 147 21.13 -34.17 -6.40
C LYS A 147 20.71 -35.62 -6.63
N GLY A 148 19.76 -35.81 -7.54
CA GLY A 148 19.18 -37.11 -7.88
C GLY A 148 18.10 -37.62 -6.90
N GLN A 149 17.70 -36.82 -5.90
CA GLN A 149 16.74 -37.25 -4.87
C GLN A 149 15.37 -36.56 -4.98
N LEU A 150 15.21 -35.58 -5.86
CA LEU A 150 14.06 -34.68 -5.89
C LEU A 150 13.01 -35.04 -6.95
N ARG A 151 13.35 -35.94 -7.86
CA ARG A 151 12.42 -36.35 -8.93
C ARG A 151 11.09 -36.84 -8.38
N ASP A 152 10.00 -36.25 -8.87
CA ASP A 152 8.63 -36.62 -8.53
C ASP A 152 8.31 -36.50 -7.02
N LYS A 153 9.01 -35.61 -6.31
CA LYS A 153 8.76 -35.28 -4.90
C LYS A 153 8.16 -33.90 -4.74
N ILE A 154 7.40 -33.70 -3.66
CA ILE A 154 7.06 -32.37 -3.17
C ILE A 154 8.18 -31.89 -2.26
N VAL A 155 8.77 -30.76 -2.60
CA VAL A 155 9.92 -30.20 -1.87
C VAL A 155 9.42 -29.23 -0.80
N LEU A 156 9.80 -29.50 0.44
CA LEU A 156 9.45 -28.68 1.60
C LEU A 156 10.65 -27.82 2.01
N LEU A 157 10.51 -26.50 1.97
CA LEU A 157 11.53 -25.57 2.38
C LEU A 157 11.43 -25.24 3.88
N PRO A 158 12.55 -25.09 4.61
CA PRO A 158 12.50 -24.89 6.06
C PRO A 158 11.96 -23.51 6.46
N VAL A 159 11.28 -23.46 7.59
CA VAL A 159 10.92 -22.21 8.27
C VAL A 159 12.21 -21.59 8.85
N ALA A 160 12.50 -20.35 8.49
CA ALA A 160 13.70 -19.66 8.97
C ALA A 160 13.64 -19.33 10.47
N THR A 161 12.47 -18.89 10.95
CA THR A 161 12.24 -18.52 12.36
C THR A 161 10.93 -19.14 12.81
N PRO A 162 10.96 -20.12 13.73
CA PRO A 162 9.74 -20.70 14.29
C PRO A 162 8.89 -19.63 15.00
N PRO A 163 7.55 -19.76 14.94
CA PRO A 163 6.65 -18.87 15.67
C PRO A 163 6.96 -18.89 17.18
N GLN A 164 6.82 -17.73 17.80
CA GLN A 164 6.95 -17.56 19.24
C GLN A 164 5.60 -17.12 19.82
N PRO A 165 5.30 -17.44 21.09
CA PRO A 165 4.10 -16.95 21.74
C PRO A 165 4.06 -15.43 21.74
N ASN A 166 2.91 -14.87 21.35
CA ASN A 166 2.65 -13.43 21.41
C ASN A 166 1.84 -13.11 22.68
N PHE A 167 2.34 -12.20 23.52
CA PHE A 167 1.68 -11.74 24.74
C PHE A 167 1.08 -10.34 24.61
N GLU A 168 1.21 -9.74 23.41
CA GLU A 168 0.66 -8.42 23.11
C GLU A 168 -0.63 -8.54 22.32
N PRO A 169 -1.59 -7.61 22.48
CA PRO A 169 -2.78 -7.58 21.64
C PRO A 169 -2.41 -7.41 20.16
N ASP A 170 -3.06 -8.18 19.28
CA ASP A 170 -2.86 -8.04 17.85
C ASP A 170 -3.43 -6.70 17.33
N ALA A 171 -4.61 -6.31 17.80
CA ALA A 171 -5.23 -5.05 17.41
C ALA A 171 -4.91 -3.93 18.39
N LYS A 172 -4.39 -2.81 17.87
CA LYS A 172 -4.01 -1.64 18.67
C LYS A 172 -4.55 -0.35 18.06
N ARG A 173 -4.90 0.60 18.92
CA ARG A 173 -5.17 1.99 18.56
C ARG A 173 -4.06 2.87 19.11
N LEU A 174 -3.77 3.95 18.39
CA LEU A 174 -2.79 4.94 18.84
C LEU A 174 -3.29 5.64 20.10
N THR A 175 -2.47 5.61 21.14
CA THR A 175 -2.73 6.31 22.40
C THR A 175 -2.49 7.82 22.26
N ALA A 176 -3.02 8.60 23.18
CA ALA A 176 -2.78 10.05 23.22
C ALA A 176 -1.28 10.38 23.35
N GLU A 177 -0.53 9.57 24.11
CA GLU A 177 0.91 9.74 24.29
C GLU A 177 1.67 9.46 22.97
N GLU A 178 1.32 8.41 22.24
CA GLU A 178 1.95 8.10 20.95
C GLU A 178 1.65 9.21 19.92
N LEU A 179 0.42 9.71 19.87
CA LEU A 179 0.03 10.82 19.01
C LEU A 179 0.78 12.10 19.37
N GLN A 180 0.99 12.39 20.66
CA GLN A 180 1.77 13.54 21.09
C GLN A 180 3.25 13.41 20.69
N LYS A 181 3.86 12.22 20.87
CA LYS A 181 5.22 11.94 20.39
C LYS A 181 5.37 12.11 18.87
N MET A 182 4.31 11.80 18.12
CA MET A 182 4.29 12.05 16.69
C MET A 182 4.22 13.56 16.37
N ALA A 183 3.37 14.30 17.08
CA ALA A 183 3.19 15.75 16.88
C ALA A 183 4.47 16.55 17.20
N ASP A 184 5.22 16.11 18.21
CA ASP A 184 6.45 16.76 18.69
C ASP A 184 7.69 16.36 17.88
N ALA A 185 7.58 15.39 16.99
CA ALA A 185 8.70 14.90 16.22
C ALA A 185 9.24 15.97 15.25
N PRO A 186 10.58 16.13 15.15
CA PRO A 186 11.18 17.06 14.20
C PRO A 186 10.97 16.60 12.75
N ALA A 187 11.15 17.54 11.82
CA ALA A 187 11.20 17.23 10.40
C ALA A 187 12.29 16.20 10.09
N GLY A 188 12.01 15.25 9.21
CA GLY A 188 12.95 14.17 8.88
C GLY A 188 13.15 13.14 10.00
N GLY A 189 12.38 13.22 11.09
CA GLY A 189 12.40 12.22 12.15
C GLY A 189 12.15 10.81 11.59
N ALA A 190 12.81 9.79 12.18
CA ALA A 190 12.68 8.42 11.74
C ALA A 190 11.20 7.99 11.70
N PRO A 191 10.80 7.21 10.69
CA PRO A 191 9.48 6.59 10.64
C PRO A 191 9.20 5.81 11.93
N THR A 192 7.93 5.68 12.30
CA THR A 192 7.52 4.79 13.39
C THR A 192 7.96 3.36 13.10
N ALA A 193 8.06 2.51 14.12
CA ALA A 193 8.51 1.11 13.98
C ALA A 193 7.68 0.32 12.93
N ALA A 194 6.42 0.72 12.68
CA ALA A 194 5.56 0.15 11.65
C ALA A 194 5.97 0.54 10.21
N ASN A 195 6.59 1.71 10.03
CA ASN A 195 7.04 2.25 8.74
C ASN A 195 8.56 2.51 8.73
N ARG A 196 9.32 1.78 9.54
CA ARG A 196 10.77 1.90 9.54
C ARG A 196 11.29 1.41 8.18
N PRO A 197 11.83 2.28 7.31
CA PRO A 197 12.67 1.79 6.23
C PRO A 197 13.74 0.94 6.92
N ALA A 198 13.99 -0.26 6.42
CA ALA A 198 15.11 -1.03 6.91
C ALA A 198 16.32 -0.09 6.97
N GLU A 199 17.04 -0.04 8.11
CA GLU A 199 18.28 0.72 8.18
C GLU A 199 19.09 0.45 6.92
N PRO A 200 19.77 1.46 6.33
CA PRO A 200 20.57 1.23 5.13
C PRO A 200 21.38 -0.03 5.37
N ALA A 201 21.10 -1.06 4.58
CA ALA A 201 21.75 -2.35 4.80
C ALA A 201 23.25 -2.12 4.70
N THR A 202 24.00 -2.52 5.72
CA THR A 202 25.47 -2.50 5.66
C THR A 202 25.93 -3.28 4.41
N ALA A 203 27.10 -2.98 3.89
CA ALA A 203 27.65 -3.69 2.72
C ALA A 203 27.59 -5.22 2.92
N ASP A 204 27.88 -5.71 4.13
CA ASP A 204 27.81 -7.12 4.50
C ASP A 204 26.38 -7.67 4.44
N ARG A 205 25.40 -6.90 4.93
CA ARG A 205 23.97 -7.28 4.85
C ARG A 205 23.48 -7.33 3.40
N MET A 206 23.90 -6.38 2.58
CA MET A 206 23.58 -6.37 1.14
C MET A 206 24.23 -7.57 0.42
N ALA A 207 25.48 -7.90 0.76
CA ALA A 207 26.17 -9.07 0.20
C ALA A 207 25.46 -10.37 0.62
N ALA A 208 25.07 -10.51 1.89
CA ALA A 208 24.31 -11.65 2.40
C ALA A 208 22.94 -11.80 1.71
N MET A 209 22.22 -10.70 1.48
CA MET A 209 20.95 -10.71 0.75
C MET A 209 21.13 -11.15 -0.72
N ARG A 210 22.18 -10.67 -1.39
CA ARG A 210 22.51 -11.10 -2.77
C ARG A 210 22.84 -12.59 -2.81
N ALA A 211 23.70 -13.07 -1.91
CA ALA A 211 24.04 -14.49 -1.82
C ALA A 211 22.82 -15.38 -1.56
N ALA A 212 21.92 -14.98 -0.65
CA ALA A 212 20.68 -15.68 -0.38
C ALA A 212 19.74 -15.71 -1.61
N ARG A 213 19.66 -14.60 -2.36
CA ARG A 213 18.90 -14.52 -3.61
C ARG A 213 19.47 -15.45 -4.68
N GLU A 214 20.79 -15.43 -4.88
CA GLU A 214 21.48 -16.30 -5.83
C GLU A 214 21.29 -17.77 -5.51
N LEU A 215 21.41 -18.15 -4.22
CA LEU A 215 21.16 -19.51 -3.76
C LEU A 215 19.72 -19.95 -4.05
N ARG A 216 18.74 -19.06 -3.84
CA ARG A 216 17.32 -19.35 -4.14
C ARG A 216 17.09 -19.58 -5.64
N ILE A 217 17.72 -18.79 -6.50
CA ILE A 217 17.65 -18.99 -7.97
C ILE A 217 18.24 -20.36 -8.32
N LYS A 218 19.45 -20.69 -7.82
CA LYS A 218 20.10 -21.98 -8.06
C LYS A 218 19.27 -23.16 -7.56
N LEU A 219 18.61 -23.02 -6.40
CA LEU A 219 17.68 -24.01 -5.89
C LEU A 219 16.50 -24.20 -6.87
N GLY A 220 15.85 -23.12 -7.32
CA GLY A 220 14.76 -23.19 -8.30
C GLY A 220 15.17 -23.88 -9.59
N ASP A 221 16.32 -23.53 -10.14
CA ASP A 221 16.87 -24.15 -11.36
C ASP A 221 17.15 -25.65 -11.14
N MET A 222 17.68 -26.04 -9.96
CA MET A 222 17.93 -27.42 -9.61
C MET A 222 16.62 -28.22 -9.47
N LEU A 223 15.62 -27.68 -8.79
CA LEU A 223 14.32 -28.32 -8.61
C LEU A 223 13.63 -28.62 -9.95
N LEU A 224 13.68 -27.65 -10.88
CA LEU A 224 13.19 -27.83 -12.25
C LEU A 224 13.97 -28.92 -13.01
N ALA A 225 15.30 -28.85 -12.97
CA ALA A 225 16.17 -29.80 -13.67
C ALA A 225 16.02 -31.23 -13.15
N GLU A 226 15.83 -31.41 -11.85
CA GLU A 226 15.60 -32.71 -11.20
C GLU A 226 14.19 -33.26 -11.45
N GLY A 227 13.23 -32.43 -11.87
CA GLY A 227 11.83 -32.82 -12.07
C GLY A 227 11.07 -32.98 -10.76
N ALA A 228 11.28 -32.09 -9.81
CA ALA A 228 10.43 -31.99 -8.61
C ALA A 228 8.98 -31.67 -9.01
N ALA A 229 8.02 -32.21 -8.27
CA ALA A 229 6.59 -32.09 -8.60
C ALA A 229 6.01 -30.73 -8.21
N ALA A 230 6.38 -30.22 -7.03
CA ALA A 230 5.94 -28.95 -6.49
C ALA A 230 6.82 -28.49 -5.31
N VAL A 231 6.62 -27.26 -4.87
CA VAL A 231 7.30 -26.68 -3.71
C VAL A 231 6.27 -26.26 -2.65
N LEU A 232 6.56 -26.56 -1.38
CA LEU A 232 5.89 -25.97 -0.22
C LEU A 232 6.90 -25.06 0.48
N SER A 233 6.70 -23.77 0.35
CA SER A 233 7.54 -22.75 0.97
C SER A 233 6.92 -22.25 2.28
N PRO A 234 7.73 -21.74 3.23
CA PRO A 234 7.20 -21.21 4.47
C PRO A 234 6.54 -19.85 4.23
N GLY A 235 5.27 -19.73 4.59
CA GLY A 235 4.66 -18.44 4.85
C GLY A 235 5.19 -17.85 6.17
N ARG A 236 5.03 -16.54 6.34
CA ARG A 236 5.20 -15.88 7.64
C ARG A 236 3.87 -15.89 8.37
N GLY A 237 3.91 -15.68 9.69
CA GLY A 237 2.70 -15.57 10.51
C GLY A 237 2.55 -16.70 11.52
N THR A 238 1.52 -16.59 12.33
CA THR A 238 1.10 -17.52 13.37
C THR A 238 -0.41 -17.71 13.31
N ASP A 239 -0.92 -18.72 14.02
CA ASP A 239 -2.35 -18.97 14.18
C ASP A 239 -3.07 -19.15 12.82
N GLY A 240 -2.42 -19.85 11.90
CA GLY A 240 -2.93 -20.11 10.56
C GLY A 240 -2.86 -18.89 9.61
N THR A 241 -2.26 -17.78 10.03
CA THR A 241 -2.02 -16.64 9.14
C THR A 241 -0.88 -16.97 8.17
N VAL A 242 -1.11 -16.72 6.89
CA VAL A 242 -0.12 -16.86 5.82
C VAL A 242 0.05 -15.49 5.15
N PHE A 243 1.20 -14.86 5.35
CA PHE A 243 1.54 -13.61 4.68
C PHE A 243 2.16 -13.89 3.31
N THR A 244 1.56 -13.32 2.26
CA THR A 244 2.04 -13.40 0.88
C THR A 244 2.66 -12.06 0.50
N THR A 245 3.96 -12.02 0.29
CA THR A 245 4.67 -10.75 0.03
C THR A 245 5.54 -10.79 -1.22
N ASN A 246 5.55 -11.91 -1.91
CA ASN A 246 6.37 -12.10 -3.11
C ASN A 246 5.71 -13.08 -4.06
N GLY A 247 5.80 -12.78 -5.36
CA GLY A 247 5.41 -13.69 -6.43
C GLY A 247 6.61 -14.29 -7.17
N ALA A 248 6.33 -15.22 -8.06
CA ALA A 248 7.25 -15.60 -9.12
C ALA A 248 7.36 -14.45 -10.14
N PRO A 249 8.36 -14.47 -11.05
CA PRO A 249 8.47 -13.42 -12.05
C PRO A 249 7.25 -13.35 -12.99
N TYR A 250 6.73 -12.14 -13.18
CA TYR A 250 5.55 -11.85 -14.01
C TYR A 250 5.87 -11.23 -15.38
N ALA A 251 7.14 -11.00 -15.72
CA ALA A 251 7.52 -10.54 -17.04
C ALA A 251 7.03 -11.50 -18.14
N ALA A 252 6.70 -10.97 -19.31
CA ALA A 252 6.15 -11.78 -20.41
C ALA A 252 7.08 -12.94 -20.83
N ASP A 253 8.39 -12.72 -20.72
CA ASP A 253 9.46 -13.66 -21.05
C ASP A 253 10.05 -14.37 -19.82
N ALA A 254 9.38 -14.33 -18.68
CA ALA A 254 9.85 -14.95 -17.44
C ALA A 254 10.07 -16.46 -17.61
N LYS A 255 11.18 -16.94 -17.04
CA LYS A 255 11.51 -18.37 -17.04
C LYS A 255 10.43 -19.19 -16.31
N PRO A 256 10.20 -20.44 -16.73
CA PRO A 256 9.33 -21.35 -16.03
C PRO A 256 9.75 -21.55 -14.56
N VAL A 257 8.76 -21.73 -13.68
CA VAL A 257 8.94 -22.09 -12.27
C VAL A 257 8.05 -23.29 -11.95
N LEU A 258 8.26 -23.94 -10.81
CA LEU A 258 7.39 -25.01 -10.33
C LEU A 258 6.12 -24.44 -9.68
N PRO A 259 5.02 -25.22 -9.61
CA PRO A 259 3.91 -24.94 -8.71
C PRO A 259 4.42 -24.81 -7.28
N GLU A 260 4.00 -23.74 -6.58
CA GLU A 260 4.47 -23.44 -5.23
C GLU A 260 3.29 -22.97 -4.37
N LEU A 261 3.18 -23.48 -3.13
CA LEU A 261 2.29 -22.95 -2.11
C LEU A 261 3.09 -22.39 -0.93
N GLU A 262 2.68 -21.23 -0.46
CA GLU A 262 3.13 -20.66 0.81
C GLU A 262 2.26 -21.22 1.93
N MET A 263 2.87 -21.88 2.91
CA MET A 263 2.21 -22.67 3.95
C MET A 263 2.12 -21.90 5.26
N SER A 264 1.09 -22.21 6.08
CA SER A 264 1.12 -21.76 7.48
C SER A 264 2.35 -22.32 8.19
N SER A 265 2.92 -21.54 9.10
CA SER A 265 4.12 -21.95 9.85
C SER A 265 3.88 -23.22 10.65
N GLU A 266 2.70 -23.39 11.23
CA GLU A 266 2.33 -24.55 12.04
C GLU A 266 2.29 -25.84 11.24
N ASP A 267 1.65 -25.82 10.07
CA ASP A 267 1.56 -26.97 9.20
C ASP A 267 2.91 -27.31 8.57
N GLN A 268 3.64 -26.28 8.12
CA GLN A 268 5.00 -26.44 7.60
C GLN A 268 5.91 -27.14 8.62
N LEU A 269 5.93 -26.65 9.87
CA LEU A 269 6.74 -27.23 10.95
C LEU A 269 6.28 -28.63 11.34
N ARG A 270 4.97 -28.94 11.26
CA ARG A 270 4.44 -30.30 11.49
C ARG A 270 5.01 -31.28 10.46
N LEU A 271 4.93 -30.94 9.18
CA LEU A 271 5.47 -31.77 8.11
C LEU A 271 6.99 -31.98 8.27
N ILE A 272 7.73 -30.92 8.59
CA ILE A 272 9.18 -30.99 8.84
C ILE A 272 9.48 -31.96 9.97
N ARG A 273 8.83 -31.82 11.12
CA ARG A 273 9.06 -32.72 12.30
C ARG A 273 8.78 -34.17 11.97
N LEU A 274 7.73 -34.46 11.22
CA LEU A 274 7.40 -35.85 10.82
C LEU A 274 8.49 -36.43 9.92
N VAL A 275 8.90 -35.69 8.88
CA VAL A 275 9.95 -36.15 7.96
C VAL A 275 11.28 -36.35 8.70
N GLU A 276 11.69 -35.42 9.56
CA GLU A 276 12.93 -35.52 10.34
C GLU A 276 12.91 -36.64 11.39
N ALA A 277 11.74 -37.02 11.87
CA ALA A 277 11.55 -38.19 12.72
C ALA A 277 11.58 -39.51 11.92
N GLY A 278 11.81 -39.49 10.61
CA GLY A 278 11.80 -40.68 9.76
C GLY A 278 10.42 -41.24 9.45
N ILE A 279 9.36 -40.48 9.72
CA ILE A 279 7.99 -40.87 9.42
C ILE A 279 7.68 -40.51 7.97
N PRO A 280 7.26 -41.47 7.12
CA PRO A 280 6.88 -41.18 5.74
C PRO A 280 5.72 -40.16 5.69
N VAL A 281 5.92 -39.05 5.02
CA VAL A 281 4.91 -38.02 4.81
C VAL A 281 4.51 -37.98 3.34
N GLU A 282 3.20 -38.03 3.10
CA GLU A 282 2.63 -37.89 1.77
C GLU A 282 1.67 -36.69 1.79
N VAL A 283 1.78 -35.83 0.78
CA VAL A 283 0.91 -34.69 0.58
C VAL A 283 0.18 -34.81 -0.74
N GLU A 284 -1.11 -34.55 -0.70
CA GLU A 284 -1.98 -34.40 -1.85
C GLU A 284 -2.24 -32.91 -2.09
N MET A 285 -2.05 -32.44 -3.32
CA MET A 285 -2.31 -31.06 -3.69
C MET A 285 -2.77 -30.93 -5.14
N GLU A 286 -3.61 -29.94 -5.39
CA GLU A 286 -4.00 -29.52 -6.73
C GLU A 286 -4.15 -28.01 -6.77
N THR A 287 -3.41 -27.35 -7.67
CA THR A 287 -3.63 -25.95 -8.03
C THR A 287 -4.02 -25.85 -9.49
N LYS A 288 -5.05 -25.05 -9.79
CA LYS A 288 -5.36 -24.61 -11.14
C LYS A 288 -5.22 -23.10 -11.16
N THR A 289 -4.35 -22.62 -12.01
CA THR A 289 -4.06 -21.19 -12.18
C THR A 289 -3.99 -20.89 -13.66
N HIS A 290 -4.28 -19.65 -14.03
CA HIS A 290 -4.12 -19.23 -15.42
C HIS A 290 -3.49 -17.84 -15.49
N PHE A 291 -2.73 -17.62 -16.58
CA PHE A 291 -2.05 -16.35 -16.85
C PHE A 291 -2.85 -15.52 -17.85
N GLN A 292 -3.00 -14.24 -17.55
CA GLN A 292 -3.49 -13.24 -18.48
C GLN A 292 -2.30 -12.71 -19.30
N THR A 293 -2.33 -12.96 -20.62
CA THR A 293 -1.22 -12.59 -21.52
C THR A 293 -1.68 -11.74 -22.72
N GLN A 294 -2.99 -11.48 -22.84
CA GLN A 294 -3.55 -10.72 -23.95
C GLN A 294 -3.31 -9.22 -23.79
N ASP A 295 -3.39 -8.74 -22.56
CA ASP A 295 -3.11 -7.36 -22.21
C ASP A 295 -2.09 -7.32 -21.09
N LEU A 296 -0.93 -6.74 -21.39
CA LEU A 296 0.20 -6.63 -20.45
C LEU A 296 0.28 -5.26 -19.78
N LYS A 297 -0.69 -4.37 -20.06
CA LYS A 297 -0.70 -3.02 -19.49
C LYS A 297 -1.27 -3.00 -18.09
N GLY A 298 -0.71 -2.11 -17.26
CA GLY A 298 -1.33 -1.75 -15.99
C GLY A 298 -2.21 -0.50 -16.13
N TYR A 299 -3.17 -0.35 -15.20
CA TYR A 299 -4.22 0.65 -15.29
C TYR A 299 -4.48 1.35 -13.95
N ASN A 300 -4.85 2.64 -14.04
CA ASN A 300 -5.40 3.41 -12.93
C ASN A 300 -6.86 3.77 -13.21
N VAL A 301 -7.66 3.99 -12.18
CA VAL A 301 -9.01 4.56 -12.33
C VAL A 301 -9.00 6.00 -11.88
N VAL A 302 -9.42 6.91 -12.76
CA VAL A 302 -9.49 8.35 -12.48
C VAL A 302 -10.89 8.90 -12.75
N ALA A 303 -11.31 9.91 -11.97
CA ALA A 303 -12.56 10.65 -12.20
C ALA A 303 -12.49 12.03 -11.53
N GLU A 304 -13.40 12.96 -11.88
CA GLU A 304 -13.30 14.35 -11.42
C GLU A 304 -14.64 14.93 -10.94
N ILE A 305 -14.55 15.81 -9.93
CA ILE A 305 -15.53 16.84 -9.63
C ILE A 305 -14.99 18.15 -10.19
N PRO A 306 -15.62 18.75 -11.23
CA PRO A 306 -15.11 19.98 -11.83
C PRO A 306 -15.09 21.16 -10.87
N GLY A 307 -14.01 21.93 -10.91
CA GLY A 307 -13.91 23.21 -10.21
C GLY A 307 -14.84 24.28 -10.78
N THR A 308 -15.32 25.18 -9.94
CA THR A 308 -16.31 26.20 -10.33
C THR A 308 -15.73 27.61 -10.44
N ASP A 309 -14.54 27.87 -9.87
CA ASP A 309 -13.91 29.19 -9.94
C ASP A 309 -13.25 29.38 -11.31
N ARG A 310 -13.48 30.52 -11.94
CA ARG A 310 -12.97 30.83 -13.30
C ARG A 310 -11.44 30.81 -13.39
N LYS A 311 -10.73 31.18 -12.30
CA LYS A 311 -9.27 31.24 -12.25
C LYS A 311 -8.64 29.94 -11.75
N LEU A 312 -9.31 29.25 -10.80
CA LEU A 312 -8.74 28.12 -10.09
C LEU A 312 -9.19 26.76 -10.60
N LYS A 313 -10.23 26.67 -11.45
CA LYS A 313 -10.79 25.38 -11.92
C LYS A 313 -9.81 24.50 -12.71
N SER A 314 -8.73 25.08 -13.25
CA SER A 314 -7.65 24.34 -13.92
C SER A 314 -6.62 23.75 -12.96
N GLU A 315 -6.62 24.18 -11.70
CA GLU A 315 -5.81 23.59 -10.64
C GLU A 315 -6.52 22.37 -10.06
N VAL A 316 -5.74 21.38 -9.62
CA VAL A 316 -6.27 20.07 -9.22
C VAL A 316 -5.85 19.74 -7.79
N VAL A 317 -6.81 19.33 -6.97
CA VAL A 317 -6.58 18.60 -5.71
C VAL A 317 -6.86 17.14 -5.97
N MET A 318 -5.90 16.26 -5.63
CA MET A 318 -6.05 14.83 -5.81
C MET A 318 -6.22 14.10 -4.48
N LEU A 319 -6.95 12.99 -4.52
CA LEU A 319 -7.05 12.00 -3.44
C LEU A 319 -7.04 10.60 -4.06
N GLY A 320 -6.54 9.61 -3.29
CA GLY A 320 -6.48 8.25 -3.81
C GLY A 320 -5.88 7.24 -2.83
N GLY A 321 -5.75 6.03 -3.31
CA GLY A 321 -5.13 4.86 -2.71
C GLY A 321 -5.04 3.79 -3.77
N HIS A 322 -4.32 2.69 -3.52
CA HIS A 322 -4.21 1.62 -4.51
C HIS A 322 -5.43 0.71 -4.50
N LEU A 323 -5.82 0.25 -5.70
CA LEU A 323 -6.98 -0.59 -5.91
C LEU A 323 -6.65 -2.08 -5.97
N ASP A 324 -5.43 -2.40 -6.37
CA ASP A 324 -4.91 -3.76 -6.34
C ASP A 324 -4.73 -4.26 -4.90
N SER A 325 -4.48 -5.54 -4.76
CA SER A 325 -4.21 -6.21 -3.49
C SER A 325 -3.47 -7.52 -3.73
N TRP A 326 -2.82 -8.06 -2.71
CA TRP A 326 -2.42 -9.46 -2.74
C TRP A 326 -3.64 -10.39 -2.81
N HIS A 327 -3.40 -11.63 -3.26
CA HIS A 327 -4.43 -12.60 -3.65
C HIS A 327 -4.80 -13.62 -2.57
N ALA A 328 -4.11 -13.60 -1.42
CA ALA A 328 -4.34 -14.59 -0.37
C ALA A 328 -5.73 -14.46 0.29
N ALA A 329 -6.31 -13.25 0.25
CA ALA A 329 -7.67 -12.93 0.65
C ALA A 329 -8.25 -11.86 -0.28
N THR A 330 -9.22 -11.08 0.20
CA THR A 330 -9.93 -10.10 -0.63
C THR A 330 -9.36 -8.68 -0.54
N GLY A 331 -8.23 -8.48 0.15
CA GLY A 331 -7.58 -7.18 0.26
C GLY A 331 -8.48 -6.12 0.89
N ALA A 332 -9.12 -6.44 2.02
CA ALA A 332 -10.12 -5.57 2.62
C ALA A 332 -9.48 -4.36 3.31
N THR A 333 -8.46 -4.59 4.12
CA THR A 333 -7.72 -3.54 4.83
C THR A 333 -6.57 -2.99 3.98
N ASP A 334 -6.12 -3.77 2.96
CA ASP A 334 -5.02 -3.51 2.05
C ASP A 334 -5.45 -3.73 0.59
N ASN A 335 -6.02 -2.75 -0.13
CA ASN A 335 -6.40 -1.42 0.35
C ASN A 335 -7.83 -1.06 -0.10
N ALA A 336 -8.78 -2.05 -0.06
CA ALA A 336 -10.19 -1.74 -0.37
C ALA A 336 -10.78 -0.70 0.61
N ALA A 337 -10.35 -0.71 1.88
CA ALA A 337 -10.76 0.26 2.89
C ALA A 337 -10.37 1.68 2.47
N GLY A 338 -9.11 1.90 2.09
CA GLY A 338 -8.62 3.20 1.61
C GLY A 338 -9.37 3.65 0.37
N CYS A 339 -9.52 2.77 -0.63
CA CYS A 339 -10.29 3.06 -1.84
C CYS A 339 -11.76 3.40 -1.52
N ALA A 340 -12.42 2.64 -0.64
CA ALA A 340 -13.80 2.89 -0.26
C ALA A 340 -13.96 4.24 0.44
N VAL A 341 -13.04 4.61 1.33
CA VAL A 341 -13.01 5.92 2.00
C VAL A 341 -12.82 7.05 1.00
N MET A 342 -11.90 6.92 0.02
CA MET A 342 -11.67 7.94 -1.00
C MET A 342 -12.88 8.10 -1.94
N MET A 343 -13.50 6.99 -2.34
CA MET A 343 -14.74 7.01 -3.13
C MET A 343 -15.90 7.62 -2.35
N GLU A 344 -16.02 7.31 -1.06
CA GLU A 344 -17.04 7.89 -0.19
C GLU A 344 -16.81 9.39 0.02
N ALA A 345 -15.57 9.86 0.14
CA ALA A 345 -15.25 11.28 0.27
C ALA A 345 -15.77 12.08 -0.94
N VAL A 346 -15.54 11.62 -2.17
CA VAL A 346 -16.06 12.29 -3.37
C VAL A 346 -17.59 12.15 -3.48
N ARG A 347 -18.18 11.02 -3.04
CA ARG A 347 -19.64 10.85 -2.95
C ARG A 347 -20.27 11.88 -2.00
N ILE A 348 -19.70 12.05 -0.80
CA ILE A 348 -20.14 13.04 0.19
C ILE A 348 -20.15 14.44 -0.42
N LEU A 349 -19.04 14.84 -1.07
CA LEU A 349 -18.94 16.15 -1.69
C LEU A 349 -19.99 16.37 -2.80
N LYS A 350 -20.30 15.35 -3.58
CA LYS A 350 -21.37 15.42 -4.59
C LYS A 350 -22.75 15.46 -3.97
N ALA A 351 -23.03 14.61 -2.98
CA ALA A 351 -24.35 14.51 -2.33
C ALA A 351 -24.72 15.79 -1.56
N THR A 352 -23.74 16.44 -0.94
CA THR A 352 -23.95 17.71 -0.22
C THR A 352 -24.13 18.92 -1.13
N GLY A 353 -23.92 18.79 -2.43
CA GLY A 353 -24.03 19.89 -3.39
C GLY A 353 -22.97 20.96 -3.28
N LEU A 354 -21.90 20.71 -2.51
CA LEU A 354 -20.78 21.64 -2.34
C LEU A 354 -20.09 21.90 -3.68
N LYS A 355 -19.65 23.15 -3.88
CA LYS A 355 -19.05 23.61 -5.12
C LYS A 355 -17.56 23.90 -4.89
N PRO A 356 -16.65 22.98 -5.18
CA PRO A 356 -15.22 23.23 -5.03
C PRO A 356 -14.76 24.32 -6.03
N ARG A 357 -13.82 25.16 -5.64
CA ARG A 357 -13.20 26.16 -6.52
C ARG A 357 -12.23 25.50 -7.51
N ARG A 358 -11.38 24.57 -7.02
CA ARG A 358 -10.48 23.73 -7.81
C ARG A 358 -11.15 22.44 -8.23
N THR A 359 -10.69 21.85 -9.31
CA THR A 359 -11.08 20.49 -9.69
C THR A 359 -10.56 19.50 -8.64
N ILE A 360 -11.43 18.59 -8.21
CA ILE A 360 -11.05 17.47 -7.34
C ILE A 360 -10.97 16.22 -8.21
N ARG A 361 -9.80 15.55 -8.21
CA ARG A 361 -9.57 14.32 -8.97
C ARG A 361 -9.32 13.17 -8.00
N ILE A 362 -10.17 12.14 -8.05
CA ILE A 362 -9.87 10.86 -7.44
C ILE A 362 -9.03 10.04 -8.41
N ALA A 363 -8.01 9.36 -7.89
CA ALA A 363 -7.19 8.41 -8.62
C ALA A 363 -6.99 7.17 -7.75
N LEU A 364 -7.39 6.01 -8.27
CA LEU A 364 -7.18 4.73 -7.63
C LEU A 364 -6.13 3.98 -8.45
N TRP A 365 -5.03 3.64 -7.78
CA TRP A 365 -3.83 3.14 -8.42
C TRP A 365 -3.89 1.64 -8.62
N GLY A 366 -3.35 1.14 -9.71
CA GLY A 366 -3.08 -0.27 -9.90
C GLY A 366 -1.61 -0.60 -9.71
N GLU A 367 -1.34 -1.85 -9.35
CA GLU A 367 0.00 -2.42 -9.27
C GLU A 367 0.91 -1.66 -8.27
N GLU A 368 0.33 -1.26 -7.15
CA GLU A 368 1.07 -0.66 -6.03
C GLU A 368 1.95 -1.71 -5.35
N GLU A 369 1.38 -2.87 -5.09
CA GLU A 369 1.95 -4.00 -4.35
C GLU A 369 3.26 -4.53 -4.95
N GLU A 370 3.42 -4.40 -6.26
CA GLU A 370 4.63 -4.80 -6.99
C GLU A 370 5.63 -3.65 -7.17
N GLY A 371 5.37 -2.46 -6.58
CA GLY A 371 6.34 -1.38 -6.56
C GLY A 371 5.84 0.01 -6.95
N LEU A 372 4.62 0.36 -6.57
CA LEU A 372 3.99 1.67 -6.79
C LEU A 372 3.88 2.02 -8.29
N HIS A 373 3.67 1.01 -9.15
CA HIS A 373 3.76 1.22 -10.60
C HIS A 373 2.72 2.22 -11.10
N GLY A 374 1.46 2.12 -10.65
CA GLY A 374 0.38 3.00 -11.08
C GLY A 374 0.64 4.46 -10.77
N SER A 375 0.94 4.79 -9.51
CA SER A 375 1.18 6.17 -9.09
C SER A 375 2.46 6.75 -9.68
N ARG A 376 3.56 5.97 -9.71
CA ARG A 376 4.86 6.40 -10.27
C ARG A 376 4.74 6.73 -11.75
N ASN A 377 4.11 5.84 -12.52
CA ASN A 377 3.93 6.07 -13.95
C ASN A 377 2.92 7.19 -14.23
N TYR A 378 1.86 7.32 -13.40
CA TYR A 378 0.96 8.46 -13.50
C TYR A 378 1.70 9.78 -13.28
N VAL A 379 2.50 9.89 -12.22
CA VAL A 379 3.32 11.09 -11.97
C VAL A 379 4.29 11.36 -13.12
N LYS A 380 4.96 10.32 -13.61
CA LYS A 380 5.86 10.42 -14.76
C LYS A 380 5.14 10.87 -16.03
N ASN A 381 3.95 10.35 -16.28
CA ASN A 381 3.16 10.63 -17.49
C ASN A 381 2.52 12.02 -17.47
N HIS A 382 2.12 12.54 -16.30
CA HIS A 382 1.36 13.79 -16.20
C HIS A 382 2.16 14.96 -15.60
N PHE A 383 3.09 14.72 -14.66
CA PHE A 383 3.69 15.80 -13.87
C PHE A 383 5.19 15.98 -14.07
N ALA A 384 5.98 14.96 -13.87
CA ALA A 384 7.43 15.02 -14.06
C ALA A 384 8.06 13.63 -14.10
N ASP A 385 9.14 13.48 -14.84
CA ASP A 385 9.97 12.28 -14.77
C ASP A 385 10.98 12.42 -13.61
N PRO A 386 10.89 11.60 -12.55
CA PRO A 386 11.78 11.71 -11.39
C PRO A 386 13.25 11.42 -11.72
N ALA A 387 13.54 10.69 -12.80
CA ALA A 387 14.91 10.40 -13.22
C ALA A 387 15.61 11.62 -13.84
N THR A 388 14.87 12.50 -14.49
CA THR A 388 15.41 13.68 -15.19
C THR A 388 14.98 15.01 -14.57
N MET A 389 13.98 15.00 -13.69
CA MET A 389 13.29 16.18 -13.14
C MET A 389 12.74 17.11 -14.22
N GLN A 390 12.43 16.58 -15.41
CA GLN A 390 11.75 17.32 -16.46
C GLN A 390 10.28 17.50 -16.09
N LEU A 391 9.93 18.74 -15.70
CA LEU A 391 8.57 19.10 -15.32
C LEU A 391 7.67 19.25 -16.54
N LYS A 392 6.42 18.78 -16.42
CA LYS A 392 5.36 18.92 -17.42
C LYS A 392 4.41 20.08 -17.03
N PRO A 393 3.60 20.61 -17.96
CA PRO A 393 2.71 21.74 -17.67
C PRO A 393 1.71 21.49 -16.54
N ASP A 394 1.29 20.24 -16.34
CA ASP A 394 0.34 19.89 -15.28
C ASP A 394 0.98 19.82 -13.89
N HIS A 395 2.32 19.74 -13.81
CA HIS A 395 3.03 19.78 -12.53
C HIS A 395 2.64 21.04 -11.74
N GLU A 396 2.61 22.20 -12.39
CA GLU A 396 2.26 23.45 -11.71
C GLU A 396 0.78 23.51 -11.29
N LYS A 397 -0.10 22.75 -11.93
CA LYS A 397 -1.53 22.76 -11.63
C LYS A 397 -1.90 21.95 -10.38
N LEU A 398 -1.06 21.00 -9.94
CA LEU A 398 -1.36 20.20 -8.77
C LEU A 398 -1.26 21.03 -7.49
N ALA A 399 -2.35 21.08 -6.72
CA ALA A 399 -2.43 21.81 -5.46
C ALA A 399 -2.10 20.93 -4.25
N ALA A 400 -2.51 19.66 -4.26
CA ALA A 400 -2.22 18.63 -3.25
C ALA A 400 -2.61 17.25 -3.75
N TYR A 401 -1.99 16.20 -3.17
CA TYR A 401 -2.43 14.81 -3.21
C TYR A 401 -2.54 14.24 -1.80
N PHE A 402 -3.66 13.58 -1.49
CA PHE A 402 -3.93 12.92 -0.22
C PHE A 402 -4.12 11.42 -0.43
N ASN A 403 -3.35 10.63 0.29
CA ASN A 403 -3.33 9.16 0.22
C ASN A 403 -3.88 8.53 1.50
N LEU A 404 -4.45 7.34 1.39
CA LEU A 404 -4.90 6.53 2.53
C LEU A 404 -4.58 5.06 2.28
N ASP A 405 -3.61 4.53 3.06
CA ASP A 405 -3.09 3.19 2.89
C ASP A 405 -2.29 2.78 4.14
N ASN A 406 -2.99 2.48 5.24
CA ASN A 406 -2.44 1.92 6.47
C ASN A 406 -3.53 1.19 7.26
N GLY A 407 -4.32 0.36 6.56
CA GLY A 407 -5.37 -0.43 7.17
C GLY A 407 -6.73 0.29 7.27
N ALA A 408 -7.63 -0.20 8.13
CA ALA A 408 -9.03 0.20 8.20
C ALA A 408 -9.39 1.02 9.46
N GLY A 409 -8.40 1.50 10.22
CA GLY A 409 -8.66 2.24 11.45
C GLY A 409 -8.99 3.72 11.24
N LYS A 410 -9.45 4.37 12.32
CA LYS A 410 -9.73 5.82 12.32
C LYS A 410 -8.54 6.63 11.86
N ILE A 411 -8.80 7.72 11.14
CA ILE A 411 -7.80 8.75 10.91
C ILE A 411 -7.57 9.53 12.21
N ARG A 412 -6.29 9.58 12.63
CA ARG A 412 -5.85 10.29 13.83
C ARG A 412 -5.14 11.60 13.51
N GLY A 413 -4.79 11.81 12.24
CA GLY A 413 -4.08 12.99 11.77
C GLY A 413 -3.46 12.80 10.39
N ILE A 414 -2.36 13.53 10.13
CA ILE A 414 -1.69 13.53 8.82
C ILE A 414 -0.17 13.69 8.97
N TYR A 415 0.58 13.02 8.10
CA TYR A 415 2.02 13.22 7.90
C TYR A 415 2.25 14.43 6.99
N ALA A 416 2.99 15.42 7.47
CA ALA A 416 3.33 16.61 6.69
C ALA A 416 4.56 16.41 5.77
N GLN A 417 5.18 15.24 5.77
CA GLN A 417 6.31 14.88 4.91
C GLN A 417 7.46 15.91 4.96
N SER A 418 7.88 16.29 6.17
CA SER A 418 8.88 17.34 6.43
C SER A 418 8.54 18.72 5.84
N ASN A 419 7.32 18.96 5.41
CA ASN A 419 6.86 20.26 4.93
C ASN A 419 6.31 21.09 6.11
N GLU A 420 7.18 21.88 6.75
CA GLU A 420 6.82 22.70 7.91
C GLU A 420 5.72 23.73 7.60
N ALA A 421 5.68 24.23 6.36
CA ALA A 421 4.75 25.27 5.96
C ALA A 421 3.28 24.79 5.91
N VAL A 422 3.02 23.48 5.80
CA VAL A 422 1.66 22.94 5.83
C VAL A 422 1.17 22.64 7.25
N LYS A 423 2.07 22.57 8.26
CA LYS A 423 1.71 22.20 9.65
C LYS A 423 0.60 23.10 10.22
N PRO A 424 0.70 24.45 10.19
CA PRO A 424 -0.36 25.32 10.69
C PRO A 424 -1.66 25.22 9.88
N ILE A 425 -1.59 24.93 8.59
CA ILE A 425 -2.74 24.75 7.71
C ILE A 425 -3.51 23.49 8.14
N PHE A 426 -2.83 22.38 8.24
CA PHE A 426 -3.45 21.11 8.64
C PHE A 426 -3.95 21.12 10.07
N ALA A 427 -3.24 21.79 10.99
CA ALA A 427 -3.72 21.99 12.36
C ALA A 427 -5.06 22.75 12.40
N ALA A 428 -5.20 23.79 11.58
CA ALA A 428 -6.46 24.53 11.46
C ALA A 428 -7.58 23.67 10.84
N TRP A 429 -7.28 22.78 9.90
CA TRP A 429 -8.26 21.87 9.31
C TRP A 429 -8.68 20.72 10.23
N LEU A 430 -7.78 20.28 11.12
CA LEU A 430 -8.09 19.26 12.14
C LEU A 430 -8.86 19.81 13.33
N ALA A 431 -8.68 21.10 13.67
CA ALA A 431 -9.31 21.70 14.85
C ALA A 431 -10.82 21.44 14.97
N PRO A 432 -11.65 21.55 13.91
CA PRO A 432 -13.07 21.23 13.99
C PRO A 432 -13.39 19.72 13.89
N LEU A 433 -12.38 18.84 13.82
CA LEU A 433 -12.50 17.38 13.75
C LEU A 433 -11.96 16.69 15.02
N THR A 434 -11.61 17.44 16.05
CA THR A 434 -11.06 16.91 17.31
C THR A 434 -12.06 16.03 18.04
N ASP A 435 -13.34 16.31 17.95
CA ASP A 435 -14.45 15.49 18.47
C ASP A 435 -14.51 14.09 17.82
N MET A 436 -13.95 13.95 16.62
CA MET A 436 -13.84 12.69 15.91
C MET A 436 -12.49 11.97 16.15
N GLY A 437 -11.59 12.56 16.96
CA GLY A 437 -10.28 11.99 17.32
C GLY A 437 -9.17 12.22 16.29
N ALA A 438 -9.38 13.08 15.30
CA ALA A 438 -8.37 13.48 14.32
C ALA A 438 -7.70 14.77 14.81
N THR A 439 -6.48 14.65 15.38
CA THR A 439 -5.86 15.76 16.14
C THR A 439 -4.41 16.04 15.75
N THR A 440 -3.71 15.09 15.11
CA THR A 440 -2.26 15.08 15.04
C THR A 440 -1.72 15.51 13.68
N VAL A 441 -0.83 16.50 13.66
CA VAL A 441 0.01 16.79 12.50
C VAL A 441 1.45 16.47 12.88
N THR A 442 2.07 15.53 12.17
CA THR A 442 3.49 15.19 12.38
C THR A 442 4.36 15.67 11.22
N LEU A 443 5.56 16.18 11.53
CA LEU A 443 6.57 16.51 10.54
C LEU A 443 7.39 15.29 10.07
N ARG A 444 7.16 14.10 10.67
CA ARG A 444 7.79 12.87 10.23
C ARG A 444 7.43 12.57 8.78
N ASN A 445 8.35 11.91 8.09
CA ASN A 445 8.05 11.29 6.82
C ASN A 445 7.45 9.90 7.07
N THR A 446 6.57 9.49 6.17
CA THR A 446 6.18 8.09 5.99
C THR A 446 6.46 7.71 4.54
N GLY A 447 6.55 6.42 4.26
CA GLY A 447 6.94 5.92 2.94
C GLY A 447 6.16 4.67 2.55
N SER A 448 6.65 3.99 1.53
CA SER A 448 6.14 2.69 1.07
C SER A 448 4.71 2.71 0.54
N THR A 449 4.19 3.85 0.07
CA THR A 449 2.90 3.96 -0.59
C THR A 449 2.85 5.17 -1.54
N ASP A 450 1.79 5.33 -2.29
CA ASP A 450 1.66 6.13 -3.51
C ASP A 450 1.99 7.64 -3.39
N HIS A 451 1.80 8.24 -2.19
CA HIS A 451 2.12 9.67 -2.01
C HIS A 451 3.59 10.01 -2.25
N ILE A 452 4.50 9.01 -2.08
CA ILE A 452 5.93 9.24 -2.30
C ILE A 452 6.26 9.48 -3.77
N ALA A 453 5.45 8.99 -4.71
CA ALA A 453 5.63 9.28 -6.13
C ALA A 453 5.50 10.79 -6.43
N PHE A 454 4.56 11.46 -5.76
CA PHE A 454 4.35 12.90 -5.86
C PHE A 454 5.46 13.66 -5.14
N ASP A 455 5.80 13.26 -3.92
CA ASP A 455 6.86 13.89 -3.12
C ASP A 455 8.23 13.83 -3.83
N ALA A 456 8.50 12.74 -4.54
CA ALA A 456 9.74 12.55 -5.31
C ALA A 456 9.97 13.57 -6.43
N VAL A 457 8.94 14.26 -6.87
CA VAL A 457 9.03 15.33 -7.88
C VAL A 457 8.66 16.71 -7.33
N GLY A 458 8.69 16.89 -6.01
CA GLY A 458 8.42 18.16 -5.32
C GLY A 458 6.94 18.56 -5.29
N LEU A 459 6.03 17.63 -5.58
CA LEU A 459 4.59 17.85 -5.45
C LEU A 459 4.13 17.55 -4.02
N PRO A 460 3.14 18.30 -3.47
CA PRO A 460 2.66 18.08 -2.10
C PRO A 460 1.80 16.82 -2.01
N GLY A 461 2.43 15.69 -1.73
CA GLY A 461 1.82 14.39 -1.48
C GLY A 461 1.85 14.05 0.02
N PHE A 462 0.71 13.64 0.58
CA PHE A 462 0.53 13.40 2.00
C PHE A 462 -0.20 12.08 2.27
N GLN A 463 0.15 11.43 3.39
CA GLN A 463 -0.51 10.23 3.91
C GLN A 463 -1.20 10.55 5.25
N PHE A 464 -2.42 10.06 5.45
CA PHE A 464 -3.09 10.19 6.74
C PHE A 464 -2.50 9.21 7.77
N ILE A 465 -2.56 9.61 9.05
CA ILE A 465 -2.23 8.74 10.18
C ILE A 465 -3.49 7.97 10.55
N GLN A 466 -3.41 6.64 10.58
CA GLN A 466 -4.52 5.75 10.96
C GLN A 466 -4.19 4.96 12.22
N ASP A 467 -5.23 4.59 12.98
CA ASP A 467 -5.10 3.51 13.96
C ASP A 467 -4.75 2.22 13.20
N GLY A 468 -3.70 1.52 13.63
CA GLY A 468 -3.23 0.33 12.91
C GLY A 468 -4.19 -0.86 13.03
N LEU A 469 -5.01 -0.92 14.08
CA LEU A 469 -5.79 -2.11 14.43
C LEU A 469 -4.90 -3.37 14.37
N ASP A 470 -5.30 -4.41 13.65
CA ASP A 470 -4.53 -5.63 13.43
C ASP A 470 -3.85 -5.68 12.03
N TYR A 471 -3.68 -4.52 11.38
CA TYR A 471 -3.12 -4.43 10.02
C TYR A 471 -1.77 -5.15 9.91
N PHE A 472 -0.77 -4.76 10.68
CA PHE A 472 0.57 -5.34 10.59
C PHE A 472 0.72 -6.71 11.27
N SER A 473 -0.17 -7.07 12.17
CA SER A 473 -0.13 -8.35 12.89
C SER A 473 -0.89 -9.46 12.20
N ARG A 474 -1.94 -9.12 11.43
CA ARG A 474 -2.86 -10.13 10.87
C ARG A 474 -3.22 -9.92 9.40
N THR A 475 -3.52 -8.70 8.95
CA THR A 475 -4.21 -8.53 7.66
C THR A 475 -3.30 -8.11 6.52
N HIS A 476 -2.28 -7.28 6.75
CA HIS A 476 -1.38 -6.77 5.71
C HIS A 476 -0.76 -7.91 4.88
N HIS A 477 -1.16 -8.04 3.62
CA HIS A 477 -0.71 -9.09 2.69
C HIS A 477 -1.00 -10.53 3.14
N SER A 478 -2.13 -10.81 3.78
CA SER A 478 -2.37 -12.14 4.34
C SER A 478 -3.71 -12.77 3.93
N ASN A 479 -3.86 -14.08 4.20
CA ASN A 479 -5.11 -14.80 4.06
C ASN A 479 -6.20 -14.39 5.07
N GLN A 480 -5.91 -13.44 5.97
CA GLN A 480 -6.84 -12.91 6.97
C GLN A 480 -7.43 -11.55 6.55
N ASP A 481 -7.04 -10.99 5.40
CA ASP A 481 -7.48 -9.66 4.96
C ASP A 481 -8.85 -9.72 4.29
N THR A 482 -9.89 -9.87 5.11
CA THR A 482 -11.28 -10.06 4.72
C THR A 482 -12.17 -8.90 5.16
N TYR A 483 -13.36 -8.77 4.55
CA TYR A 483 -14.36 -7.75 4.85
C TYR A 483 -14.68 -7.62 6.35
N ASP A 484 -14.70 -8.72 7.09
CA ASP A 484 -15.02 -8.76 8.52
C ASP A 484 -13.99 -8.05 9.42
N ARG A 485 -12.83 -7.68 8.87
CA ARG A 485 -11.81 -6.87 9.56
C ARG A 485 -12.08 -5.37 9.50
N LEU A 486 -13.06 -4.95 8.71
CA LEU A 486 -13.42 -3.55 8.58
C LEU A 486 -14.28 -3.08 9.75
N VAL A 487 -14.00 -1.87 10.24
CA VAL A 487 -14.74 -1.22 11.32
C VAL A 487 -15.60 -0.10 10.74
N PRO A 488 -16.94 -0.27 10.63
CA PRO A 488 -17.81 0.67 9.91
C PRO A 488 -17.69 2.12 10.36
N ASP A 489 -17.66 2.36 11.67
CA ASP A 489 -17.60 3.73 12.22
C ASP A 489 -16.23 4.38 12.01
N ASP A 490 -15.16 3.59 11.93
CA ASP A 490 -13.83 4.09 11.62
C ASP A 490 -13.75 4.55 10.16
N LEU A 491 -14.32 3.77 9.22
CA LEU A 491 -14.35 4.13 7.80
C LEU A 491 -15.26 5.32 7.51
N LYS A 492 -16.41 5.46 8.21
CA LYS A 492 -17.25 6.66 8.14
C LYS A 492 -16.47 7.90 8.59
N GLN A 493 -15.81 7.81 9.75
CA GLN A 493 -14.97 8.87 10.29
C GLN A 493 -13.87 9.27 9.30
N ALA A 494 -13.14 8.29 8.76
CA ALA A 494 -12.09 8.51 7.78
C ALA A 494 -12.61 9.24 6.53
N SER A 495 -13.78 8.83 6.03
CA SER A 495 -14.43 9.46 4.87
C SER A 495 -14.76 10.94 5.10
N VAL A 496 -15.25 11.27 6.31
CA VAL A 496 -15.53 12.66 6.71
C VAL A 496 -14.24 13.48 6.79
N VAL A 497 -13.18 12.93 7.39
CA VAL A 497 -11.89 13.61 7.50
C VAL A 497 -11.30 13.89 6.12
N VAL A 498 -11.25 12.86 5.25
CA VAL A 498 -10.73 13.00 3.87
C VAL A 498 -11.55 14.02 3.08
N ALA A 499 -12.89 13.92 3.09
CA ALA A 499 -13.76 14.86 2.38
C ALA A 499 -13.51 16.31 2.84
N SER A 500 -13.33 16.51 4.15
CA SER A 500 -13.05 17.83 4.74
C SER A 500 -11.70 18.39 4.28
N PHE A 501 -10.64 17.57 4.29
CA PHE A 501 -9.30 17.98 3.82
C PHE A 501 -9.29 18.34 2.34
N VAL A 502 -9.87 17.48 1.52
CA VAL A 502 -9.95 17.67 0.07
C VAL A 502 -10.76 18.92 -0.27
N TYR A 503 -11.89 19.14 0.40
CA TYR A 503 -12.71 20.34 0.22
C TYR A 503 -11.97 21.59 0.65
N ASN A 504 -11.34 21.61 1.82
CA ASN A 504 -10.55 22.75 2.29
C ASN A 504 -9.42 23.08 1.31
N ALA A 505 -8.66 22.09 0.83
CA ALA A 505 -7.61 22.29 -0.18
C ALA A 505 -8.17 22.87 -1.48
N ALA A 506 -9.35 22.42 -1.92
CA ALA A 506 -10.00 22.91 -3.13
C ALA A 506 -10.55 24.35 -2.98
N MET A 507 -10.86 24.78 -1.76
CA MET A 507 -11.42 26.12 -1.46
C MET A 507 -10.38 27.18 -1.16
N ARG A 508 -9.12 26.82 -0.82
CA ARG A 508 -8.06 27.79 -0.50
C ARG A 508 -7.83 28.81 -1.62
N ASP A 509 -7.41 30.01 -1.25
CA ASP A 509 -6.99 31.01 -2.24
C ASP A 509 -5.69 30.59 -2.94
N GLN A 510 -4.73 30.03 -2.21
CA GLN A 510 -3.45 29.54 -2.72
C GLN A 510 -3.37 28.01 -2.65
N LYS A 511 -2.58 27.40 -3.53
CA LYS A 511 -2.18 26.00 -3.42
C LYS A 511 -1.46 25.74 -2.10
N LEU A 512 -1.39 24.47 -1.67
CA LEU A 512 -0.55 24.12 -0.53
C LEU A 512 0.93 24.46 -0.82
N PRO A 513 1.67 24.92 0.19
CA PRO A 513 3.10 25.16 0.06
C PRO A 513 3.84 23.92 -0.40
N ARG A 514 4.82 24.10 -1.29
CA ARG A 514 5.70 23.04 -1.77
C ARG A 514 7.05 23.09 -1.08
N LYS A 515 7.66 21.93 -0.91
CA LYS A 515 9.09 21.83 -0.60
C LYS A 515 9.93 22.25 -1.81
N PRO A 516 11.21 22.60 -1.62
CA PRO A 516 12.13 22.73 -2.75
C PRO A 516 12.14 21.46 -3.62
N LEU A 517 12.33 21.63 -4.93
CA LEU A 517 12.45 20.50 -5.83
C LEU A 517 13.62 19.59 -5.40
N PRO A 518 13.41 18.28 -5.32
CA PRO A 518 14.50 17.35 -5.05
C PRO A 518 15.60 17.43 -6.13
N PRO A 519 16.86 17.20 -5.79
CA PRO A 519 17.91 17.09 -6.79
C PRO A 519 17.65 15.87 -7.70
N VAL A 520 18.10 15.95 -8.94
CA VAL A 520 18.08 14.78 -9.86
C VAL A 520 18.78 13.60 -9.19
N ALA A 521 18.11 12.46 -9.13
CA ALA A 521 18.70 11.24 -8.59
C ALA A 521 19.97 10.88 -9.41
N LYS A 522 21.10 10.66 -8.73
CA LYS A 522 22.29 10.13 -9.41
C LYS A 522 21.97 8.73 -9.90
N PRO A 523 22.35 8.36 -11.14
CA PRO A 523 22.24 6.97 -11.59
C PRO A 523 22.95 6.07 -10.57
N GLN A 524 22.24 5.05 -10.09
CA GLN A 524 22.82 4.02 -9.22
C GLN A 524 23.65 3.01 -10.05
#